data_308b4944d913edecb58121b665c62933
#
_entry.id   308b4944d913edecb58121b665c62933
#
_cell.length_a   1.000
_cell.length_b   1.000
_cell.length_c   1.000
_cell.angle_alpha   90.00
_cell.angle_beta   90.00
_cell.angle_gamma   90.00
#
_symmetry.space_group_name_H-M   'P 1'
#
loop_
_entity.id
_entity.type
_entity.pdbx_description
1 polymer ?
#
loop_
_entity_poly.entity_id
_entity_poly.type
_entity_poly.pdbx_seq_one_letter_code
_entity_poly.pdbx_strand_id
1 'polypeptide(L)'
;MRLCPSRHSVSSVAGAILLISAALVTQAMAQAAAPAGGSTTRPTLTAAWVTTAPVIDGKLDEAVWQRGAPATGFVQRSPRGGAPGSQVSEVRVAYDHHAMYVGVRNFDTAPDSIAQQLGRRDADEIYSDWFSVGFDSYGDRRTAFVFAVNPRGVLRDTYLFNDDDDDQLWDAVWNVAARIDSAGWTAEFRIPLSQLRYDVNASFGAVR
;
A
#
# COMPACT_ATOMS: atom_id res chain seq x y z
N MET A 1 -52.94 51.76 -2.22
CA MET A 1 -54.39 51.89 -2.06
C MET A 1 -54.79 50.88 -1.01
N ARG A 2 -54.89 51.31 0.24
CA ARG A 2 -56.13 51.32 1.11
C ARG A 2 -56.83 49.95 1.12
N LEU A 3 -57.21 49.33 2.20
CA LEU A 3 -57.43 49.62 3.63
C LEU A 3 -57.69 48.31 4.36
N CYS A 4 -57.21 48.19 5.55
CA CYS A 4 -57.73 47.60 6.77
C CYS A 4 -59.29 47.62 6.94
N PRO A 5 -59.95 47.09 8.01
CA PRO A 5 -59.70 46.05 9.01
C PRO A 5 -60.98 45.24 9.40
N SER A 6 -60.93 44.34 10.36
CA SER A 6 -61.77 44.28 11.58
C SER A 6 -61.82 42.82 12.14
N ARG A 7 -61.51 42.66 13.35
CA ARG A 7 -62.15 42.71 14.67
C ARG A 7 -62.92 41.43 15.10
N HIS A 8 -62.44 40.95 16.24
CA HIS A 8 -63.12 40.34 17.38
C HIS A 8 -63.74 38.95 17.25
N SER A 9 -63.28 38.03 18.05
CA SER A 9 -64.08 37.59 19.17
C SER A 9 -63.26 36.78 20.20
N VAL A 10 -63.38 37.20 21.44
CA VAL A 10 -62.84 36.55 22.64
C VAL A 10 -63.81 35.48 23.05
N SER A 11 -63.41 34.27 23.37
CA SER A 11 -64.12 33.34 24.22
C SER A 11 -63.19 32.55 25.08
N SER A 12 -63.18 32.89 26.34
CA SER A 12 -62.64 32.13 27.45
C SER A 12 -63.43 30.83 27.67
N VAL A 13 -62.72 29.74 27.79
CA VAL A 13 -63.23 28.58 28.57
C VAL A 13 -62.09 27.92 29.33
N ALA A 14 -62.37 27.70 30.57
CA ALA A 14 -61.57 27.24 31.70
C ALA A 14 -60.84 25.90 31.50
N GLY A 15 -59.70 25.83 32.09
CA GLY A 15 -59.24 24.85 33.09
C GLY A 15 -59.23 23.37 32.74
N ALA A 16 -58.04 22.84 32.53
CA ALA A 16 -57.68 21.53 33.04
C ALA A 16 -56.17 21.49 33.25
N ILE A 17 -55.73 21.52 34.48
CA ILE A 17 -54.34 21.30 34.88
C ILE A 17 -54.07 19.81 34.74
N LEU A 18 -53.33 19.41 33.73
CA LEU A 18 -52.84 18.04 33.59
C LEU A 18 -51.38 18.04 34.07
N LEU A 19 -51.17 17.51 35.27
CA LEU A 19 -49.83 17.24 35.80
C LEU A 19 -49.17 16.13 34.96
N ILE A 20 -48.34 16.48 34.04
CA ILE A 20 -47.47 15.53 33.34
C ILE A 20 -46.19 15.37 34.16
N SER A 21 -46.10 14.21 34.84
CA SER A 21 -44.88 13.77 35.51
C SER A 21 -43.77 13.61 34.47
N ALA A 22 -42.79 14.47 34.53
CA ALA A 22 -41.57 14.33 33.72
C ALA A 22 -40.76 13.13 34.22
N ALA A 23 -40.88 12.00 33.55
CA ALA A 23 -39.95 10.90 33.71
C ALA A 23 -38.61 11.31 33.04
N LEU A 24 -37.62 11.62 33.87
CA LEU A 24 -36.23 11.75 33.39
C LEU A 24 -35.76 10.39 32.87
N VAL A 25 -35.81 10.21 31.57
CA VAL A 25 -35.09 9.12 30.90
C VAL A 25 -33.64 9.55 30.81
N THR A 26 -32.80 9.13 31.75
CA THR A 26 -31.35 9.18 31.64
C THR A 26 -30.94 8.22 30.53
N GLN A 27 -30.74 8.75 29.34
CA GLN A 27 -30.04 8.03 28.29
C GLN A 27 -28.58 7.89 28.72
N ALA A 28 -28.23 6.70 29.19
CA ALA A 28 -26.82 6.30 29.29
C ALA A 28 -26.25 6.28 27.89
N MET A 29 -25.48 7.30 27.53
CA MET A 29 -24.61 7.27 26.35
C MET A 29 -23.65 6.11 26.58
N ALA A 30 -23.89 4.98 25.96
CA ALA A 30 -22.91 3.94 25.82
C ALA A 30 -21.79 4.52 24.96
N GLN A 31 -20.76 5.02 25.63
CA GLN A 31 -19.52 5.42 25.01
C GLN A 31 -18.94 4.15 24.40
N ALA A 32 -19.09 3.98 23.09
CA ALA A 32 -18.43 2.91 22.37
C ALA A 32 -16.92 3.08 22.63
N ALA A 33 -16.38 2.17 23.43
CA ALA A 33 -14.94 2.10 23.63
C ALA A 33 -14.31 1.97 22.26
N ALA A 34 -13.48 2.95 21.90
CA ALA A 34 -12.62 2.83 20.73
C ALA A 34 -11.87 1.49 20.85
N PRO A 35 -11.73 0.72 19.77
CA PRO A 35 -11.01 -0.53 19.83
C PRO A 35 -9.62 -0.22 20.38
N ALA A 36 -9.31 -0.83 21.51
CA ALA A 36 -8.00 -0.75 22.15
C ALA A 36 -6.95 -1.09 21.08
N GLY A 37 -5.93 -0.25 20.98
CA GLY A 37 -4.90 -0.31 19.95
C GLY A 37 -4.44 -1.74 19.70
N GLY A 38 -4.71 -2.23 18.50
CA GLY A 38 -4.19 -3.50 18.05
C GLY A 38 -2.68 -3.45 18.21
N SER A 39 -2.12 -4.48 18.82
CA SER A 39 -0.69 -4.70 18.85
C SER A 39 -0.19 -4.58 17.42
N THR A 40 0.53 -3.50 17.12
CA THR A 40 1.14 -3.30 15.80
C THR A 40 2.33 -4.25 15.67
N THR A 41 2.04 -5.55 15.62
CA THR A 41 3.05 -6.51 15.20
C THR A 41 3.41 -6.16 13.77
N ARG A 42 4.63 -5.71 13.57
CA ARG A 42 5.13 -5.35 12.23
C ARG A 42 4.98 -6.58 11.32
N PRO A 43 4.39 -6.45 10.12
CA PRO A 43 4.29 -7.57 9.20
C PRO A 43 5.67 -8.16 8.92
N THR A 44 5.76 -9.49 8.90
CA THR A 44 7.00 -10.20 8.62
C THR A 44 6.83 -11.02 7.36
N LEU A 45 7.77 -10.91 6.44
CA LEU A 45 7.88 -11.73 5.25
C LEU A 45 9.16 -12.55 5.36
N THR A 46 9.04 -13.86 5.16
CA THR A 46 10.19 -14.76 5.15
C THR A 46 10.66 -14.98 3.72
N ALA A 47 11.91 -14.60 3.44
CA ALA A 47 12.52 -14.86 2.14
C ALA A 47 12.90 -16.36 2.02
N ALA A 48 12.61 -16.95 0.86
CA ALA A 48 12.95 -18.32 0.55
C ALA A 48 14.37 -18.44 0.00
N TRP A 49 15.18 -19.34 0.58
CA TRP A 49 16.46 -19.69 -0.01
C TRP A 49 16.26 -20.52 -1.29
N VAL A 50 17.02 -20.22 -2.34
CA VAL A 50 17.04 -20.97 -3.59
C VAL A 50 18.45 -21.39 -3.98
N THR A 51 18.56 -22.60 -4.53
CA THR A 51 19.80 -23.13 -5.11
C THR A 51 19.92 -22.87 -6.61
N THR A 52 18.79 -22.60 -7.24
CA THR A 52 18.70 -22.28 -8.66
C THR A 52 17.89 -20.98 -8.78
N ALA A 53 18.47 -19.99 -9.43
CA ALA A 53 17.84 -18.71 -9.67
C ALA A 53 16.55 -18.89 -10.50
N PRO A 54 15.45 -18.19 -10.18
CA PRO A 54 14.27 -18.14 -11.04
C PRO A 54 14.63 -17.47 -12.38
N VAL A 55 13.89 -17.81 -13.42
CA VAL A 55 13.97 -17.15 -14.72
C VAL A 55 13.19 -15.85 -14.63
N ILE A 56 13.82 -14.74 -14.99
CA ILE A 56 13.16 -13.43 -14.92
C ILE A 56 12.45 -13.18 -16.26
N ASP A 57 11.22 -13.71 -16.39
CA ASP A 57 10.42 -13.59 -17.61
C ASP A 57 9.02 -12.98 -17.38
N GLY A 58 8.73 -12.59 -16.15
CA GLY A 58 7.47 -11.98 -15.73
C GLY A 58 6.37 -12.97 -15.44
N LYS A 59 6.67 -14.29 -15.39
CA LYS A 59 5.73 -15.31 -14.95
C LYS A 59 6.12 -15.79 -13.57
N LEU A 60 5.16 -16.00 -12.72
CA LEU A 60 5.38 -16.54 -11.38
C LEU A 60 5.10 -18.04 -11.34
N ASP A 61 5.63 -18.79 -12.32
CA ASP A 61 5.38 -20.22 -12.48
C ASP A 61 6.47 -21.13 -11.86
N GLU A 62 7.61 -20.54 -11.45
CA GLU A 62 8.63 -21.32 -10.75
C GLU A 62 8.20 -21.74 -9.35
N ALA A 63 8.68 -22.90 -8.95
CA ALA A 63 8.34 -23.50 -7.65
C ALA A 63 8.65 -22.58 -6.46
N VAL A 64 9.61 -21.66 -6.57
CA VAL A 64 9.94 -20.71 -5.50
C VAL A 64 8.79 -19.78 -5.20
N TRP A 65 8.06 -19.35 -6.22
CA TRP A 65 6.91 -18.45 -6.07
C TRP A 65 5.67 -19.13 -5.48
N GLN A 66 5.71 -20.45 -5.33
CA GLN A 66 4.66 -21.22 -4.67
C GLN A 66 5.00 -21.53 -3.21
N ARG A 67 6.19 -21.14 -2.73
CA ARG A 67 6.64 -21.41 -1.36
C ARG A 67 6.25 -20.30 -0.41
N GLY A 68 5.73 -20.70 0.75
CA GLY A 68 5.41 -19.79 1.84
C GLY A 68 4.18 -18.91 1.56
N ALA A 69 3.76 -18.21 2.59
CA ALA A 69 2.69 -17.23 2.47
C ALA A 69 3.23 -15.93 1.84
N PRO A 70 2.51 -15.33 0.87
CA PRO A 70 2.88 -14.02 0.35
C PRO A 70 2.66 -12.92 1.40
N ALA A 71 3.40 -11.85 1.29
CA ALA A 71 3.01 -10.60 1.93
C ALA A 71 1.79 -10.04 1.20
N THR A 72 0.76 -9.73 1.98
CA THR A 72 -0.52 -9.17 1.52
C THR A 72 -0.98 -8.10 2.49
N GLY A 73 -2.18 -7.57 2.30
CA GLY A 73 -2.77 -6.62 3.24
C GLY A 73 -2.11 -5.25 3.19
N PHE A 74 -1.61 -4.84 2.04
CA PHE A 74 -1.06 -3.51 1.84
C PHE A 74 -2.12 -2.44 2.09
N VAL A 75 -1.70 -1.34 2.70
CA VAL A 75 -2.57 -0.24 3.07
C VAL A 75 -2.26 1.02 2.26
N GLN A 76 -3.25 1.85 2.07
CA GLN A 76 -3.09 3.12 1.38
C GLN A 76 -2.22 4.09 2.20
N ARG A 77 -1.30 4.78 1.53
CA ARG A 77 -0.65 5.97 2.07
C ARG A 77 -1.52 7.21 1.82
N SER A 78 -2.13 7.30 0.65
CA SER A 78 -3.01 8.37 0.20
C SER A 78 -4.10 7.77 -0.69
N PRO A 79 -5.30 8.34 -0.79
CA PRO A 79 -5.82 9.51 -0.05
C PRO A 79 -6.27 9.17 1.38
N ARG A 80 -6.45 7.88 1.73
CA ARG A 80 -6.93 7.44 3.04
C ARG A 80 -5.89 6.59 3.74
N GLY A 81 -4.91 7.25 4.38
CA GLY A 81 -3.83 6.57 5.09
C GLY A 81 -4.32 5.47 6.03
N GLY A 82 -3.75 4.26 5.92
CA GLY A 82 -4.11 3.09 6.71
C GLY A 82 -5.35 2.32 6.23
N ALA A 83 -6.12 2.84 5.26
CA ALA A 83 -7.21 2.08 4.64
C ALA A 83 -6.66 0.91 3.81
N PRO A 84 -7.42 -0.18 3.62
CA PRO A 84 -7.03 -1.25 2.72
C PRO A 84 -6.72 -0.73 1.31
N GLY A 85 -5.77 -1.37 0.63
CA GLY A 85 -5.49 -1.12 -0.78
C GLY A 85 -6.74 -1.26 -1.64
N SER A 86 -6.86 -0.48 -2.71
CA SER A 86 -7.99 -0.59 -3.64
C SER A 86 -7.97 -1.90 -4.43
N GLN A 87 -6.79 -2.43 -4.66
CA GLN A 87 -6.56 -3.73 -5.31
C GLN A 87 -5.64 -4.58 -4.44
N VAL A 88 -5.66 -5.88 -4.66
CA VAL A 88 -4.84 -6.83 -3.89
C VAL A 88 -3.47 -6.97 -4.56
N SER A 89 -2.42 -6.98 -3.74
CA SER A 89 -1.08 -7.36 -4.17
C SER A 89 -0.57 -8.51 -3.31
N GLU A 90 0.17 -9.40 -3.94
CA GLU A 90 0.91 -10.48 -3.30
C GLU A 90 2.39 -10.35 -3.63
N VAL A 91 3.23 -10.38 -2.62
CA VAL A 91 4.68 -10.27 -2.80
C VAL A 91 5.37 -11.45 -2.14
N ARG A 92 6.29 -12.04 -2.85
CA ARG A 92 7.19 -13.10 -2.34
C ARG A 92 8.62 -12.70 -2.56
N VAL A 93 9.48 -13.10 -1.65
CA VAL A 93 10.91 -12.81 -1.72
C VAL A 93 11.69 -14.11 -1.64
N ALA A 94 12.69 -14.22 -2.48
CA ALA A 94 13.67 -15.30 -2.46
C ALA A 94 15.09 -14.73 -2.54
N TYR A 95 16.07 -15.54 -2.24
CA TYR A 95 17.48 -15.14 -2.32
C TYR A 95 18.40 -16.32 -2.55
N ASP A 96 19.55 -16.03 -3.10
CA ASP A 96 20.71 -16.93 -3.16
C ASP A 96 21.98 -16.18 -2.70
N HIS A 97 23.14 -16.72 -2.99
CA HIS A 97 24.43 -16.08 -2.66
C HIS A 97 24.74 -14.81 -3.48
N HIS A 98 23.97 -14.54 -4.52
CA HIS A 98 24.30 -13.51 -5.51
C HIS A 98 23.25 -12.42 -5.64
N ALA A 99 21.98 -12.75 -5.34
CA ALA A 99 20.88 -11.84 -5.59
C ALA A 99 19.70 -12.03 -4.63
N MET A 100 18.93 -10.97 -4.48
CA MET A 100 17.56 -10.99 -4.01
C MET A 100 16.62 -11.10 -5.22
N TYR A 101 15.56 -11.89 -5.06
CA TYR A 101 14.50 -12.06 -6.05
C TYR A 101 13.17 -11.63 -5.43
N VAL A 102 12.38 -10.87 -6.18
CA VAL A 102 11.05 -10.44 -5.72
C VAL A 102 10.04 -10.81 -6.80
N GLY A 103 9.10 -11.66 -6.45
CA GLY A 103 7.96 -12.00 -7.29
C GLY A 103 6.72 -11.26 -6.81
N VAL A 104 6.07 -10.56 -7.72
CA VAL A 104 4.93 -9.70 -7.43
C VAL A 104 3.75 -10.07 -8.30
N ARG A 105 2.59 -10.23 -7.69
CA ARG A 105 1.29 -10.32 -8.34
C ARG A 105 0.42 -9.15 -7.91
N ASN A 106 0.13 -8.26 -8.80
CA ASN A 106 -0.83 -7.18 -8.61
C ASN A 106 -2.14 -7.57 -9.31
N PHE A 107 -3.18 -7.85 -8.53
CA PHE A 107 -4.51 -8.11 -9.07
C PHE A 107 -5.18 -6.79 -9.45
N ASP A 108 -5.98 -6.84 -10.50
CA ASP A 108 -6.78 -5.71 -10.94
C ASP A 108 -8.15 -6.21 -11.41
N THR A 109 -9.19 -5.55 -10.96
CA THR A 109 -10.57 -5.86 -11.34
C THR A 109 -10.92 -5.37 -12.74
N ALA A 110 -10.10 -4.49 -13.33
CA ALA A 110 -10.24 -3.95 -14.68
C ALA A 110 -8.87 -3.90 -15.39
N PRO A 111 -8.27 -5.06 -15.74
CA PRO A 111 -6.90 -5.12 -16.28
C PRO A 111 -6.68 -4.29 -17.54
N ASP A 112 -7.73 -4.08 -18.33
CA ASP A 112 -7.68 -3.23 -19.53
C ASP A 112 -7.48 -1.74 -19.21
N SER A 113 -7.70 -1.33 -17.97
CA SER A 113 -7.53 0.04 -17.51
C SER A 113 -6.19 0.30 -16.80
N ILE A 114 -5.33 -0.72 -16.67
CA ILE A 114 -4.01 -0.58 -16.06
C ILE A 114 -3.21 0.52 -16.78
N ALA A 115 -2.78 1.52 -16.03
CA ALA A 115 -1.91 2.56 -16.57
C ALA A 115 -0.53 1.96 -16.86
N GLN A 116 -0.07 2.05 -18.13
CA GLN A 116 1.08 1.30 -18.60
C GLN A 116 1.89 2.07 -19.67
N GLN A 117 2.13 3.34 -19.42
CA GLN A 117 2.90 4.14 -20.37
C GLN A 117 4.33 3.62 -20.48
N LEU A 118 4.80 3.44 -21.72
CA LEU A 118 6.20 3.13 -22.00
C LEU A 118 7.05 4.40 -21.89
N GLY A 119 8.26 4.28 -21.43
CA GLY A 119 9.21 5.37 -21.31
C GLY A 119 10.65 4.89 -21.22
N ARG A 120 11.57 5.83 -21.05
CA ARG A 120 12.97 5.50 -20.73
C ARG A 120 13.07 5.13 -19.26
N ARG A 121 14.12 4.39 -18.90
CA ARG A 121 14.53 4.20 -17.52
C ARG A 121 14.65 5.57 -16.82
N ASP A 122 14.23 5.64 -15.59
CA ASP A 122 14.29 6.82 -14.70
C ASP A 122 13.61 8.09 -15.22
N ALA A 123 12.72 7.96 -16.21
CA ALA A 123 11.95 9.11 -16.69
C ALA A 123 10.93 9.58 -15.65
N ASP A 124 10.88 10.89 -15.38
CA ASP A 124 10.07 11.49 -14.31
C ASP A 124 8.57 11.43 -14.58
N GLU A 125 8.14 11.75 -15.80
CA GLU A 125 6.73 11.96 -16.14
C GLU A 125 6.14 10.77 -16.90
N ILE A 126 6.05 9.61 -16.25
CA ILE A 126 5.39 8.43 -16.84
C ILE A 126 4.06 8.20 -16.13
N TYR A 127 2.96 8.34 -16.86
CA TYR A 127 1.64 7.95 -16.37
C TYR A 127 1.49 6.44 -16.40
N SER A 128 1.71 5.82 -15.28
CA SER A 128 1.68 4.35 -15.17
C SER A 128 1.41 3.92 -13.73
N ASP A 129 0.92 2.70 -13.58
CA ASP A 129 1.01 1.99 -12.32
C ASP A 129 2.47 1.61 -12.05
N TRP A 130 2.84 1.58 -10.79
CA TRP A 130 4.19 1.25 -10.37
C TRP A 130 4.16 0.28 -9.20
N PHE A 131 5.04 -0.70 -9.23
CA PHE A 131 5.42 -1.45 -8.04
C PHE A 131 6.86 -1.11 -7.68
N SER A 132 7.10 -0.84 -6.40
CA SER A 132 8.43 -0.57 -5.88
C SER A 132 8.74 -1.41 -4.66
N VAL A 133 10.00 -1.82 -4.53
CA VAL A 133 10.54 -2.48 -3.36
C VAL A 133 11.77 -1.73 -2.87
N GLY A 134 11.81 -1.45 -1.57
CA GLY A 134 12.94 -0.78 -0.92
C GLY A 134 13.67 -1.72 0.02
N PHE A 135 15.01 -1.67 0.00
CA PHE A 135 15.88 -2.43 0.89
C PHE A 135 16.66 -1.47 1.79
N ASP A 136 16.33 -1.49 3.08
CA ASP A 136 17.15 -0.89 4.13
C ASP A 136 18.29 -1.86 4.48
N SER A 137 19.35 -1.81 3.70
CA SER A 137 20.48 -2.74 3.82
C SER A 137 21.44 -2.39 4.96
N TYR A 138 21.36 -1.18 5.49
CA TYR A 138 22.11 -0.78 6.67
C TYR A 138 21.34 -1.05 7.99
N GLY A 139 20.03 -1.26 7.91
CA GLY A 139 19.17 -1.43 9.09
C GLY A 139 18.99 -0.15 9.90
N ASP A 140 19.30 1.01 9.33
CA ASP A 140 19.29 2.31 9.98
C ASP A 140 17.92 2.99 9.95
N ARG A 141 16.98 2.48 9.13
CA ARG A 141 15.62 3.00 8.89
C ARG A 141 15.58 4.42 8.31
N ARG A 142 16.69 4.88 7.78
CA ARG A 142 16.87 6.23 7.23
C ARG A 142 17.35 6.19 5.79
N THR A 143 17.90 5.05 5.38
CA THR A 143 18.41 4.83 4.04
C THR A 143 17.72 3.64 3.39
N ALA A 144 17.52 3.68 2.08
CA ALA A 144 17.03 2.53 1.33
C ALA A 144 17.47 2.60 -0.14
N PHE A 145 17.71 1.43 -0.71
CA PHE A 145 17.85 1.23 -2.15
C PHE A 145 16.48 0.82 -2.69
N VAL A 146 15.89 1.63 -3.55
CA VAL A 146 14.53 1.43 -4.08
C VAL A 146 14.61 1.05 -5.55
N PHE A 147 13.87 0.00 -5.91
CA PHE A 147 13.76 -0.53 -7.27
C PHE A 147 12.29 -0.54 -7.65
N ALA A 148 11.95 0.08 -8.76
CA ALA A 148 10.57 0.16 -9.22
C ALA A 148 10.44 -0.27 -10.68
N VAL A 149 9.30 -0.86 -11.00
CA VAL A 149 8.93 -1.25 -12.36
C VAL A 149 7.47 -0.91 -12.62
N ASN A 150 7.17 -0.55 -13.85
CA ASN A 150 5.81 -0.44 -14.31
C ASN A 150 5.37 -1.69 -15.11
N PRO A 151 4.07 -1.86 -15.45
CA PRO A 151 3.59 -3.03 -16.19
C PRO A 151 4.19 -3.22 -17.59
N ARG A 152 4.88 -2.21 -18.14
CA ARG A 152 5.60 -2.28 -19.42
C ARG A 152 7.09 -2.57 -19.28
N GLY A 153 7.56 -2.84 -18.04
CA GLY A 153 8.97 -3.13 -17.79
C GLY A 153 9.87 -1.90 -17.77
N VAL A 154 9.32 -0.69 -17.61
CA VAL A 154 10.14 0.51 -17.40
C VAL A 154 10.71 0.46 -15.99
N LEU A 155 12.03 0.58 -15.90
CA LEU A 155 12.75 0.56 -14.63
C LEU A 155 12.91 1.96 -14.06
N ARG A 156 12.92 2.02 -12.73
CA ARG A 156 13.35 3.19 -11.95
C ARG A 156 14.09 2.72 -10.72
N ASP A 157 15.19 3.32 -10.40
CA ASP A 157 15.92 3.09 -9.17
C ASP A 157 16.30 4.39 -8.48
N THR A 158 16.34 4.36 -7.16
CA THR A 158 16.55 5.56 -6.34
C THR A 158 17.25 5.16 -5.05
N TYR A 159 18.18 5.97 -4.59
CA TYR A 159 18.77 5.85 -3.26
C TYR A 159 18.12 6.87 -2.32
N LEU A 160 17.45 6.40 -1.29
CA LEU A 160 16.86 7.24 -0.25
C LEU A 160 17.84 7.42 0.90
N PHE A 161 17.93 8.64 1.45
CA PHE A 161 18.77 8.96 2.60
C PHE A 161 18.16 10.10 3.42
N ASN A 162 18.64 10.28 4.65
CA ASN A 162 18.17 11.31 5.57
C ASN A 162 16.65 11.39 5.78
N ASP A 163 15.96 10.25 5.69
CA ASP A 163 14.51 10.06 5.83
C ASP A 163 13.67 10.52 4.63
N ASP A 164 13.92 11.70 4.05
CA ASP A 164 13.08 12.31 3.00
C ASP A 164 13.85 12.72 1.73
N ASP A 165 15.18 12.65 1.75
CA ASP A 165 16.00 12.99 0.60
C ASP A 165 16.14 11.78 -0.35
N ASP A 166 16.25 12.03 -1.66
CA ASP A 166 16.47 11.01 -2.66
C ASP A 166 17.53 11.39 -3.68
N ASP A 167 18.30 10.40 -4.12
CA ASP A 167 19.25 10.50 -5.23
C ASP A 167 18.73 9.64 -6.39
N GLN A 168 18.12 10.30 -7.37
CA GLN A 168 17.62 9.68 -8.60
C GLN A 168 18.70 9.47 -9.65
N LEU A 169 19.91 9.99 -9.43
CA LEU A 169 21.07 9.76 -10.30
C LEU A 169 21.80 8.47 -9.92
N TRP A 170 21.45 7.86 -8.79
CA TRP A 170 21.96 6.55 -8.44
C TRP A 170 21.41 5.49 -9.42
N ASP A 171 22.30 4.79 -10.08
CA ASP A 171 21.98 3.86 -11.16
C ASP A 171 22.53 2.47 -10.84
N ALA A 172 21.62 1.51 -10.65
CA ALA A 172 21.94 0.14 -10.32
C ALA A 172 21.89 -0.79 -11.54
N VAL A 173 22.66 -1.86 -11.50
CA VAL A 173 22.59 -2.91 -12.52
C VAL A 173 21.74 -4.06 -11.99
N TRP A 174 20.51 -4.14 -12.44
CA TRP A 174 19.52 -5.14 -12.02
C TRP A 174 18.59 -5.54 -13.17
N ASN A 175 17.82 -6.61 -12.98
CA ASN A 175 16.93 -7.13 -14.01
C ASN A 175 15.52 -7.22 -13.48
N VAL A 176 14.56 -6.97 -14.36
CA VAL A 176 13.14 -7.15 -14.10
C VAL A 176 12.42 -7.53 -15.39
N ALA A 177 11.36 -8.32 -15.24
CA ALA A 177 10.39 -8.56 -16.28
C ALA A 177 8.99 -8.35 -15.71
N ALA A 178 8.09 -7.76 -16.51
CA ALA A 178 6.70 -7.54 -16.14
C ALA A 178 5.76 -8.05 -17.24
N ARG A 179 4.57 -8.52 -16.86
CA ARG A 179 3.53 -8.98 -17.76
C ARG A 179 2.16 -8.57 -17.28
N ILE A 180 1.30 -8.22 -18.22
CA ILE A 180 -0.13 -8.02 -17.98
C ILE A 180 -0.88 -9.27 -18.43
N ASP A 181 -1.89 -9.67 -17.66
CA ASP A 181 -2.82 -10.74 -18.00
C ASP A 181 -4.26 -10.39 -17.61
N SER A 182 -5.17 -11.34 -17.74
CA SER A 182 -6.60 -11.13 -17.46
C SER A 182 -6.95 -10.89 -16.00
N ALA A 183 -6.01 -11.03 -15.06
CA ALA A 183 -6.24 -10.84 -13.63
C ALA A 183 -5.44 -9.66 -13.04
N GLY A 184 -4.69 -8.93 -13.88
CA GLY A 184 -3.85 -7.81 -13.47
C GLY A 184 -2.46 -7.85 -14.10
N TRP A 185 -1.41 -7.72 -13.31
CA TRP A 185 -0.04 -7.80 -13.81
C TRP A 185 0.91 -8.44 -12.79
N THR A 186 2.01 -8.97 -13.31
CA THR A 186 3.09 -9.58 -12.54
C THR A 186 4.39 -8.88 -12.80
N ALA A 187 5.31 -8.99 -11.86
CA ALA A 187 6.70 -8.60 -12.06
C ALA A 187 7.64 -9.54 -11.32
N GLU A 188 8.80 -9.78 -11.90
CA GLU A 188 9.90 -10.53 -11.30
C GLU A 188 11.15 -9.68 -11.32
N PHE A 189 11.75 -9.51 -10.16
CA PHE A 189 12.96 -8.72 -9.95
C PHE A 189 14.13 -9.66 -9.65
N ARG A 190 15.28 -9.37 -10.21
CA ARG A 190 16.57 -9.90 -9.77
C ARG A 190 17.49 -8.74 -9.43
N ILE A 191 17.79 -8.57 -8.17
CA ILE A 191 18.60 -7.49 -7.63
C ILE A 191 19.89 -8.08 -7.09
N PRO A 192 21.03 -7.92 -7.79
CA PRO A 192 22.31 -8.43 -7.33
C PRO A 192 22.68 -7.83 -5.97
N LEU A 193 23.16 -8.66 -5.04
CA LEU A 193 23.58 -8.21 -3.71
C LEU A 193 24.71 -7.18 -3.78
N SER A 194 25.49 -7.19 -4.86
CA SER A 194 26.53 -6.19 -5.12
C SER A 194 25.99 -4.77 -5.34
N GLN A 195 24.69 -4.61 -5.65
CA GLN A 195 24.04 -3.31 -5.78
C GLN A 195 23.55 -2.78 -4.43
N LEU A 196 23.42 -3.66 -3.45
CA LEU A 196 23.04 -3.33 -2.10
C LEU A 196 24.31 -3.19 -1.26
N ARG A 197 24.56 -1.99 -0.75
CA ARG A 197 25.64 -1.79 0.22
C ARG A 197 25.12 -2.26 1.57
N TYR A 198 25.72 -3.27 2.14
CA TYR A 198 25.29 -3.83 3.44
C TYR A 198 26.51 -4.13 4.32
N ASP A 199 26.30 -4.03 5.63
CA ASP A 199 27.27 -4.56 6.59
C ASP A 199 27.14 -6.09 6.58
N VAL A 200 28.23 -6.79 6.35
CA VAL A 200 28.27 -8.27 6.34
C VAL A 200 27.84 -8.91 7.69
N ASN A 201 27.85 -8.12 8.75
CA ASN A 201 27.40 -8.52 10.08
C ASN A 201 25.96 -8.10 10.37
N ALA A 202 25.31 -7.35 9.48
CA ALA A 202 23.92 -6.95 9.66
C ALA A 202 22.98 -8.08 9.22
N SER A 203 22.02 -8.42 10.06
CA SER A 203 20.87 -9.22 9.64
C SER A 203 19.97 -8.32 8.77
N PHE A 204 19.65 -8.75 7.56
CA PHE A 204 18.73 -8.03 6.69
C PHE A 204 17.39 -7.80 7.42
N GLY A 205 17.12 -6.56 7.76
CA GLY A 205 15.84 -6.14 8.30
C GLY A 205 14.76 -6.07 7.21
N ALA A 206 13.53 -6.26 7.63
CA ALA A 206 12.35 -6.43 6.80
C ALA A 206 12.21 -5.41 5.66
N VAL A 207 11.82 -5.91 4.51
CA VAL A 207 11.29 -5.15 3.36
C VAL A 207 10.10 -4.30 3.83
N ARG A 208 10.10 -3.01 3.51
CA ARG A 208 8.98 -2.07 3.73
C ARG A 208 8.15 -1.94 2.48
#